data_4cb9886646849c0766702cf954d49ca4
#
_entry.id   4cb9886646849c0766702cf954d49ca4
#
_cell.length_a   1.000
_cell.length_b   1.000
_cell.length_c   1.000
_cell.angle_alpha   90.00
_cell.angle_beta   90.00
_cell.angle_gamma   90.00
#
_symmetry.space_group_name_H-M   'P 1'
#
loop_
_entity.id
_entity.type
_entity.pdbx_description
1 polymer ?
#
loop_
_entity_poly.entity_id
_entity_poly.type
_entity_poly.pdbx_seq_one_letter_code
_entity_poly.pdbx_strand_id
1 'polypeptide(L)'
;MEQTQHKKVGIIGGMGPLATADLFEKITHLTKADADSKHIHVIIDSDTSIPDRTAAILGLGPDPTDELKAAAKRLENAGADILLMPCNTAHYFYPAIQASTKCPILHMLRLTAEEIKSRGHIKVALLATDGTVKTGIYAKLFEEYGIDYMLPEPEEQRLVMSMIYDGIKADNEQYFDTEPIKAALRAMQQRVDDVNL
;
A
#
# COMPACT_ATOMS: atom_id res chain seq x y z
N MET A 1 33.36 -19.08 -8.18
CA MET A 1 32.27 -18.15 -8.55
C MET A 1 31.34 -18.07 -7.34
N GLU A 2 31.41 -16.98 -6.58
CA GLU A 2 30.43 -16.73 -5.51
C GLU A 2 29.07 -16.59 -6.20
N GLN A 3 28.18 -17.54 -5.94
CA GLN A 3 26.77 -17.37 -6.24
C GLN A 3 26.30 -16.22 -5.34
N THR A 4 26.12 -15.04 -5.91
CA THR A 4 25.35 -13.98 -5.26
C THR A 4 23.96 -14.55 -4.98
N GLN A 5 23.76 -14.98 -3.76
CA GLN A 5 22.47 -15.51 -3.32
C GLN A 5 21.49 -14.33 -3.38
N HIS A 6 20.65 -14.30 -4.42
CA HIS A 6 19.64 -13.26 -4.58
C HIS A 6 18.67 -13.36 -3.40
N LYS A 7 18.41 -12.23 -2.74
CA LYS A 7 17.42 -12.14 -1.66
C LYS A 7 16.04 -12.54 -2.19
N LYS A 8 15.33 -13.35 -1.41
CA LYS A 8 13.96 -13.77 -1.71
C LYS A 8 12.98 -12.76 -1.12
N VAL A 9 12.07 -12.30 -1.92
CA VAL A 9 11.04 -11.33 -1.54
C VAL A 9 9.77 -12.09 -1.16
N GLY A 10 9.22 -11.81 0.02
CA GLY A 10 7.91 -12.28 0.45
C GLY A 10 6.85 -11.19 0.31
N ILE A 11 5.67 -11.49 -0.20
CA ILE A 11 4.55 -10.56 -0.29
C ILE A 11 3.44 -10.99 0.67
N ILE A 12 3.18 -10.17 1.71
CA ILE A 12 2.01 -10.27 2.58
C ILE A 12 0.82 -9.68 1.81
N GLY A 13 0.09 -10.55 1.11
CA GLY A 13 -0.94 -10.19 0.14
C GLY A 13 -2.36 -10.53 0.57
N GLY A 14 -3.29 -10.50 -0.39
CA GLY A 14 -4.70 -10.83 -0.18
C GLY A 14 -5.57 -9.66 0.29
N MET A 15 -5.00 -8.45 0.46
CA MET A 15 -5.66 -7.29 1.07
C MET A 15 -5.84 -6.03 0.17
N GLY A 16 -6.11 -6.02 -1.16
CA GLY A 16 -6.68 -7.13 -1.91
C GLY A 16 -5.72 -7.93 -2.80
N PRO A 17 -6.29 -8.97 -3.35
CA PRO A 17 -5.58 -9.88 -4.23
C PRO A 17 -5.11 -9.21 -5.53
N LEU A 18 -5.87 -8.31 -6.11
CA LEU A 18 -5.47 -7.55 -7.30
C LEU A 18 -4.24 -6.68 -7.04
N ALA A 19 -4.18 -5.97 -5.91
CA ALA A 19 -2.98 -5.20 -5.54
C ALA A 19 -1.75 -6.10 -5.32
N THR A 20 -1.98 -7.34 -4.88
CA THR A 20 -0.93 -8.35 -4.72
C THR A 20 -0.39 -8.80 -6.08
N ALA A 21 -1.28 -9.08 -7.03
CA ALA A 21 -0.94 -9.46 -8.40
C ALA A 21 -0.21 -8.32 -9.13
N ASP A 22 -0.73 -7.09 -9.05
CA ASP A 22 -0.13 -5.88 -9.63
C ASP A 22 1.30 -5.64 -9.09
N LEU A 23 1.52 -5.82 -7.77
CA LEU A 23 2.87 -5.70 -7.20
C LEU A 23 3.82 -6.76 -7.78
N PHE A 24 3.36 -8.02 -7.90
CA PHE A 24 4.19 -9.08 -8.48
C PHE A 24 4.51 -8.81 -9.95
N GLU A 25 3.54 -8.38 -10.74
CA GLU A 25 3.74 -7.96 -12.13
C GLU A 25 4.78 -6.84 -12.23
N LYS A 26 4.66 -5.80 -11.40
CA LYS A 26 5.61 -4.68 -11.34
C LYS A 26 7.02 -5.14 -10.95
N ILE A 27 7.16 -6.03 -9.97
CA ILE A 27 8.47 -6.60 -9.62
C ILE A 27 9.08 -7.30 -10.82
N THR A 28 8.31 -8.07 -11.56
CA THR A 28 8.76 -8.80 -12.74
C THR A 28 9.20 -7.84 -13.86
N HIS A 29 8.37 -6.86 -14.21
CA HIS A 29 8.67 -5.92 -15.29
C HIS A 29 9.81 -4.94 -14.98
N LEU A 30 9.93 -4.52 -13.73
CA LEU A 30 11.00 -3.59 -13.32
C LEU A 30 12.33 -4.29 -13.08
N THR A 31 12.35 -5.61 -12.96
CA THR A 31 13.60 -6.38 -12.84
C THR A 31 14.27 -6.46 -14.21
N LYS A 32 15.44 -5.85 -14.33
CA LYS A 32 16.26 -5.93 -15.56
C LYS A 32 16.92 -7.31 -15.64
N ALA A 33 16.23 -8.28 -16.22
CA ALA A 33 16.68 -9.65 -16.38
C ALA A 33 16.64 -10.06 -17.87
N ASP A 34 17.69 -10.72 -18.34
CA ASP A 34 17.81 -11.25 -19.69
C ASP A 34 17.53 -12.77 -19.77
N ALA A 35 17.20 -13.38 -18.61
CA ALA A 35 16.81 -14.78 -18.48
C ALA A 35 15.98 -14.99 -17.22
N ASP A 36 15.11 -16.01 -17.21
CA ASP A 36 14.22 -16.33 -16.07
C ASP A 36 14.99 -16.50 -14.76
N SER A 37 16.15 -17.11 -14.81
CA SER A 37 17.00 -17.37 -13.63
C SER A 37 17.60 -16.10 -12.99
N LYS A 38 17.48 -14.95 -13.65
CA LYS A 38 17.96 -13.64 -13.14
C LYS A 38 16.85 -12.78 -12.54
N HIS A 39 15.61 -13.23 -12.62
CA HIS A 39 14.50 -12.56 -11.94
C HIS A 39 14.57 -12.73 -10.42
N ILE A 40 13.95 -11.79 -9.70
CA ILE A 40 13.82 -11.86 -8.25
C ILE A 40 12.95 -13.06 -7.88
N HIS A 41 13.42 -13.90 -6.95
CA HIS A 41 12.60 -14.96 -6.39
C HIS A 41 11.54 -14.36 -5.47
N VAL A 42 10.26 -14.50 -5.81
CA VAL A 42 9.13 -13.96 -5.05
C VAL A 42 8.30 -15.11 -4.46
N ILE A 43 7.94 -14.99 -3.20
CA ILE A 43 7.02 -15.87 -2.48
C ILE A 43 5.80 -15.03 -2.11
N ILE A 44 4.61 -15.47 -2.51
CA ILE A 44 3.37 -14.71 -2.29
C ILE A 44 2.46 -15.49 -1.35
N ASP A 45 2.04 -14.84 -0.27
CA ASP A 45 0.96 -15.29 0.60
C ASP A 45 -0.26 -14.38 0.37
N SER A 46 -1.15 -14.80 -0.53
CA SER A 46 -2.36 -14.04 -0.87
C SER A 46 -3.53 -14.52 -0.02
N ASP A 47 -3.50 -14.20 1.27
CA ASP A 47 -4.50 -14.60 2.25
C ASP A 47 -5.68 -13.62 2.27
N THR A 48 -6.76 -13.97 1.58
CA THR A 48 -7.98 -13.17 1.50
C THR A 48 -8.88 -13.29 2.73
N SER A 49 -8.54 -14.19 3.67
CA SER A 49 -9.28 -14.35 4.92
C SER A 49 -8.91 -13.32 5.99
N ILE A 50 -7.83 -12.57 5.79
CA ILE A 50 -7.42 -11.48 6.70
C ILE A 50 -8.53 -10.44 6.82
N PRO A 51 -9.06 -10.18 8.04
CA PRO A 51 -10.18 -9.25 8.27
C PRO A 51 -9.96 -7.87 7.67
N ASP A 52 -11.04 -7.16 7.32
CA ASP A 52 -10.94 -5.82 6.76
C ASP A 52 -10.28 -4.84 7.75
N ARG A 53 -9.19 -4.23 7.31
CA ARG A 53 -8.33 -3.34 8.11
C ARG A 53 -9.04 -2.03 8.46
N THR A 54 -9.84 -1.50 7.54
CA THR A 54 -10.62 -0.29 7.79
C THR A 54 -11.70 -0.55 8.83
N ALA A 55 -12.45 -1.64 8.69
CA ALA A 55 -13.47 -2.03 9.66
C ALA A 55 -12.87 -2.25 11.06
N ALA A 56 -11.72 -2.93 11.16
CA ALA A 56 -11.01 -3.13 12.42
C ALA A 56 -10.62 -1.80 13.10
N ILE A 57 -10.00 -0.90 12.33
CA ILE A 57 -9.56 0.43 12.82
C ILE A 57 -10.76 1.27 13.30
N LEU A 58 -11.90 1.16 12.62
CA LEU A 58 -13.12 1.87 12.98
C LEU A 58 -13.89 1.21 14.13
N GLY A 59 -13.46 0.03 14.60
CA GLY A 59 -14.16 -0.74 15.64
C GLY A 59 -15.43 -1.44 15.12
N LEU A 60 -15.52 -1.67 13.82
CA LEU A 60 -16.66 -2.27 13.12
C LEU A 60 -16.40 -3.71 12.68
N GLY A 61 -15.21 -4.25 12.94
CA GLY A 61 -14.82 -5.58 12.53
C GLY A 61 -13.71 -6.17 13.40
N PRO A 62 -13.37 -7.46 13.20
CA PRO A 62 -12.34 -8.14 13.98
C PRO A 62 -10.94 -7.57 13.70
N ASP A 63 -10.06 -7.68 14.70
CA ASP A 63 -8.67 -7.27 14.61
C ASP A 63 -7.87 -8.22 13.69
N PRO A 64 -7.21 -7.73 12.62
CA PRO A 64 -6.44 -8.56 11.68
C PRO A 64 -5.01 -8.83 12.13
N THR A 65 -4.62 -8.39 13.32
CA THR A 65 -3.21 -8.37 13.75
C THR A 65 -2.59 -9.77 13.77
N ASP A 66 -3.32 -10.77 14.27
CA ASP A 66 -2.78 -12.12 14.41
C ASP A 66 -2.66 -12.82 13.05
N GLU A 67 -3.60 -12.62 12.13
CA GLU A 67 -3.53 -13.11 10.76
C GLU A 67 -2.38 -12.48 9.98
N LEU A 68 -2.17 -11.17 10.16
CA LEU A 68 -1.05 -10.45 9.54
C LEU A 68 0.31 -10.95 10.04
N LYS A 69 0.44 -11.19 11.36
CA LYS A 69 1.65 -11.81 11.95
C LYS A 69 1.86 -13.23 11.42
N ALA A 70 0.78 -14.01 11.33
CA ALA A 70 0.84 -15.38 10.81
C ALA A 70 1.30 -15.39 9.34
N ALA A 71 0.81 -14.47 8.50
CA ALA A 71 1.24 -14.32 7.11
C ALA A 71 2.74 -13.98 7.01
N ALA A 72 3.22 -13.02 7.81
CA ALA A 72 4.64 -12.68 7.88
C ALA A 72 5.49 -13.91 8.29
N LYS A 73 5.00 -14.70 9.25
CA LYS A 73 5.70 -15.90 9.72
C LYS A 73 5.70 -17.04 8.69
N ARG A 74 4.61 -17.22 7.95
CA ARG A 74 4.57 -18.19 6.83
C ARG A 74 5.62 -17.87 5.77
N LEU A 75 5.75 -16.59 5.40
CA LEU A 75 6.75 -16.14 4.43
C LEU A 75 8.18 -16.28 4.95
N GLU A 76 8.45 -15.92 6.21
CA GLU A 76 9.74 -16.15 6.86
C GLU A 76 10.12 -17.65 6.84
N ASN A 77 9.19 -18.53 7.21
CA ASN A 77 9.41 -19.98 7.23
C ASN A 77 9.59 -20.56 5.80
N ALA A 78 8.99 -19.93 4.78
CA ALA A 78 9.22 -20.27 3.38
C ALA A 78 10.57 -19.76 2.84
N GLY A 79 11.33 -19.03 3.67
CA GLY A 79 12.68 -18.56 3.37
C GLY A 79 12.74 -17.20 2.68
N ALA A 80 11.72 -16.34 2.87
CA ALA A 80 11.81 -14.94 2.46
C ALA A 80 12.89 -14.21 3.29
N ASP A 81 13.65 -13.32 2.64
CA ASP A 81 14.68 -12.49 3.28
C ASP A 81 14.17 -11.08 3.60
N ILE A 82 13.15 -10.62 2.86
CA ILE A 82 12.53 -9.31 2.98
C ILE A 82 11.04 -9.41 2.66
N LEU A 83 10.21 -8.63 3.34
CA LEU A 83 8.77 -8.65 3.14
C LEU A 83 8.25 -7.33 2.56
N LEU A 84 7.23 -7.45 1.71
CA LEU A 84 6.45 -6.34 1.15
C LEU A 84 4.98 -6.53 1.55
N MET A 85 4.26 -5.42 1.73
CA MET A 85 2.85 -5.44 2.07
C MET A 85 2.10 -4.40 1.24
N PRO A 86 1.47 -4.77 0.10
CA PRO A 86 0.79 -3.84 -0.80
C PRO A 86 -0.60 -3.44 -0.29
N CYS A 87 -0.65 -2.94 0.93
CA CYS A 87 -1.87 -2.45 1.57
C CYS A 87 -1.55 -1.25 2.46
N ASN A 88 -1.99 -0.05 2.08
CA ASN A 88 -1.78 1.16 2.88
C ASN A 88 -2.34 1.02 4.29
N THR A 89 -3.61 0.66 4.43
CA THR A 89 -4.30 0.57 5.72
C THR A 89 -3.66 -0.45 6.68
N ALA A 90 -3.09 -1.55 6.15
CA ALA A 90 -2.42 -2.56 6.95
C ALA A 90 -1.15 -2.04 7.65
N HIS A 91 -0.56 -0.93 7.16
CA HIS A 91 0.60 -0.30 7.81
C HIS A 91 0.28 0.31 9.19
N TYR A 92 -1.00 0.47 9.54
CA TYR A 92 -1.39 0.76 10.92
C TYR A 92 -0.91 -0.32 11.89
N PHE A 93 -0.91 -1.57 11.46
CA PHE A 93 -0.49 -2.75 12.23
C PHE A 93 1.00 -3.07 12.08
N TYR A 94 1.73 -2.29 11.27
CA TYR A 94 3.15 -2.53 10.95
C TYR A 94 4.04 -2.80 12.18
N PRO A 95 3.97 -2.04 13.29
CA PRO A 95 4.83 -2.29 14.44
C PRO A 95 4.66 -3.70 15.01
N ALA A 96 3.40 -4.18 15.10
CA ALA A 96 3.11 -5.50 15.61
C ALA A 96 3.54 -6.62 14.66
N ILE A 97 3.39 -6.40 13.35
CA ILE A 97 3.81 -7.36 12.32
C ILE A 97 5.35 -7.46 12.30
N GLN A 98 6.04 -6.32 12.25
CA GLN A 98 7.51 -6.29 12.23
C GLN A 98 8.11 -6.95 13.49
N ALA A 99 7.51 -6.76 14.64
CA ALA A 99 7.96 -7.40 15.88
C ALA A 99 7.78 -8.93 15.88
N SER A 100 6.95 -9.49 15.01
CA SER A 100 6.67 -10.93 14.92
C SER A 100 7.62 -11.69 13.99
N THR A 101 8.42 -11.02 13.18
CA THR A 101 9.29 -11.63 12.18
C THR A 101 10.70 -11.04 12.22
N LYS A 102 11.69 -11.85 11.83
CA LYS A 102 13.08 -11.41 11.63
C LYS A 102 13.31 -10.76 10.27
N CYS A 103 12.41 -11.02 9.32
CA CYS A 103 12.50 -10.43 7.99
C CYS A 103 12.16 -8.93 8.06
N PRO A 104 13.01 -8.04 7.55
CA PRO A 104 12.65 -6.63 7.45
C PRO A 104 11.45 -6.47 6.52
N ILE A 105 10.45 -5.69 6.95
CA ILE A 105 9.30 -5.33 6.14
C ILE A 105 9.57 -3.94 5.55
N LEU A 106 9.58 -3.80 4.21
CA LEU A 106 9.69 -2.50 3.57
C LEU A 106 8.44 -1.67 3.86
N HIS A 107 8.65 -0.53 4.50
CA HIS A 107 7.56 0.35 4.92
C HIS A 107 7.09 1.21 3.75
N MET A 108 6.06 0.77 3.02
CA MET A 108 5.59 1.42 1.79
C MET A 108 5.29 2.91 1.98
N LEU A 109 4.66 3.30 3.09
CA LEU A 109 4.32 4.70 3.34
C LEU A 109 5.56 5.58 3.48
N ARG A 110 6.62 5.07 4.13
CA ARG A 110 7.90 5.77 4.26
C ARG A 110 8.57 5.94 2.90
N LEU A 111 8.62 4.88 2.11
CA LEU A 111 9.15 4.95 0.74
C LEU A 111 8.38 5.95 -0.12
N THR A 112 7.06 6.05 0.06
CA THR A 112 6.24 7.05 -0.62
C THR A 112 6.63 8.48 -0.20
N ALA A 113 6.81 8.73 1.10
CA ALA A 113 7.23 10.06 1.58
C ALA A 113 8.64 10.44 1.09
N GLU A 114 9.57 9.48 1.07
CA GLU A 114 10.92 9.65 0.52
C GLU A 114 10.88 10.00 -0.97
N GLU A 115 10.04 9.30 -1.74
CA GLU A 115 9.87 9.58 -3.18
C GLU A 115 9.25 10.95 -3.43
N ILE A 116 8.20 11.35 -2.70
CA ILE A 116 7.61 12.69 -2.78
C ILE A 116 8.69 13.76 -2.56
N LYS A 117 9.48 13.61 -1.50
CA LYS A 117 10.55 14.54 -1.17
C LYS A 117 11.64 14.58 -2.23
N SER A 118 12.04 13.43 -2.77
CA SER A 118 13.07 13.33 -3.81
C SER A 118 12.67 14.06 -5.09
N ARG A 119 11.37 14.11 -5.38
CA ARG A 119 10.81 14.86 -6.52
C ARG A 119 10.63 16.36 -6.26
N GLY A 120 10.93 16.83 -5.06
CA GLY A 120 10.82 18.22 -4.68
C GLY A 120 9.39 18.71 -4.42
N HIS A 121 8.41 17.79 -4.31
CA HIS A 121 7.05 18.18 -3.95
C HIS A 121 6.98 18.56 -2.47
N ILE A 122 6.31 19.67 -2.19
CA ILE A 122 6.11 20.20 -0.84
C ILE A 122 4.67 20.01 -0.36
N LYS A 123 3.72 19.82 -1.27
CA LYS A 123 2.31 19.57 -0.96
C LYS A 123 1.73 18.52 -1.89
N VAL A 124 0.92 17.61 -1.33
CA VAL A 124 0.28 16.51 -2.05
C VAL A 124 -1.19 16.34 -1.62
N ALA A 125 -2.00 15.71 -2.47
CA ALA A 125 -3.32 15.22 -2.10
C ALA A 125 -3.22 13.75 -1.67
N LEU A 126 -3.76 13.41 -0.50
CA LEU A 126 -3.79 12.05 0.00
C LEU A 126 -5.13 11.38 -0.32
N LEU A 127 -5.13 10.43 -1.25
CA LEU A 127 -6.26 9.58 -1.58
C LEU A 127 -6.12 8.25 -0.85
N ALA A 128 -6.98 7.98 0.12
CA ALA A 128 -6.88 6.79 0.94
C ALA A 128 -8.24 6.35 1.50
N THR A 129 -8.30 5.14 2.09
CA THR A 129 -9.49 4.69 2.80
C THR A 129 -9.73 5.51 4.06
N ASP A 130 -10.99 5.54 4.54
CA ASP A 130 -11.35 6.21 5.80
C ASP A 130 -10.51 5.72 6.99
N GLY A 131 -10.20 4.42 7.04
CA GLY A 131 -9.30 3.87 8.05
C GLY A 131 -7.90 4.49 8.01
N THR A 132 -7.32 4.65 6.83
CA THR A 132 -6.01 5.29 6.65
C THR A 132 -6.06 6.77 7.03
N VAL A 133 -7.09 7.50 6.62
CA VAL A 133 -7.30 8.92 6.95
C VAL A 133 -7.47 9.08 8.47
N LYS A 134 -8.36 8.31 9.09
CA LYS A 134 -8.68 8.40 10.53
C LYS A 134 -7.48 8.11 11.43
N THR A 135 -6.60 7.18 11.04
CA THR A 135 -5.41 6.84 11.84
C THR A 135 -4.31 7.89 11.79
N GLY A 136 -4.32 8.75 10.79
CA GLY A 136 -3.26 9.73 10.58
C GLY A 136 -1.87 9.13 10.35
N ILE A 137 -1.79 7.88 9.86
CA ILE A 137 -0.48 7.22 9.64
C ILE A 137 0.40 7.95 8.64
N TYR A 138 -0.20 8.60 7.64
CA TYR A 138 0.53 9.47 6.72
C TYR A 138 0.86 10.84 7.35
N ALA A 139 -0.03 11.39 8.20
CA ALA A 139 0.18 12.69 8.81
C ALA A 139 1.53 12.77 9.55
N LYS A 140 1.81 11.74 10.38
CA LYS A 140 3.07 11.65 11.13
C LYS A 140 4.30 11.57 10.22
N LEU A 141 4.21 10.79 9.15
CA LEU A 141 5.30 10.67 8.19
C LEU A 141 5.50 11.96 7.40
N PHE A 142 4.43 12.58 6.93
CA PHE A 142 4.52 13.81 6.17
C PHE A 142 5.10 14.96 7.03
N GLU A 143 4.73 15.04 8.31
CA GLU A 143 5.35 15.96 9.26
C GLU A 143 6.86 15.69 9.40
N GLU A 144 7.27 14.41 9.58
CA GLU A 144 8.68 14.00 9.68
C GLU A 144 9.49 14.42 8.44
N TYR A 145 8.87 14.33 7.25
CA TYR A 145 9.54 14.66 5.98
C TYR A 145 9.33 16.09 5.51
N GLY A 146 8.57 16.90 6.23
CA GLY A 146 8.24 18.29 5.87
C GLY A 146 7.42 18.37 4.58
N ILE A 147 6.43 17.49 4.44
CA ILE A 147 5.50 17.40 3.31
C ILE A 147 4.14 17.89 3.79
N ASP A 148 3.61 18.95 3.18
CA ASP A 148 2.23 19.35 3.38
C ASP A 148 1.29 18.42 2.61
N TYR A 149 0.11 18.18 3.17
CA TYR A 149 -0.89 17.38 2.48
C TYR A 149 -2.29 17.93 2.68
N MET A 150 -3.16 17.60 1.73
CA MET A 150 -4.58 17.84 1.84
C MET A 150 -5.36 16.53 1.75
N LEU A 151 -6.48 16.50 2.42
CA LEU A 151 -7.47 15.43 2.31
C LEU A 151 -8.58 15.84 1.35
N PRO A 152 -9.27 14.86 0.74
CA PRO A 152 -10.50 15.11 0.01
C PRO A 152 -11.56 15.75 0.92
N GLU A 153 -12.38 16.64 0.35
CA GLU A 153 -13.61 17.09 0.98
C GLU A 153 -14.58 15.91 1.20
N PRO A 154 -15.56 16.01 2.12
CA PRO A 154 -16.41 14.85 2.46
C PRO A 154 -17.07 14.15 1.25
N GLU A 155 -17.53 14.92 0.24
CA GLU A 155 -18.10 14.35 -0.98
C GLU A 155 -17.03 13.64 -1.85
N GLU A 156 -15.86 14.26 -1.98
CA GLU A 156 -14.74 13.67 -2.71
C GLU A 156 -14.25 12.39 -2.02
N GLN A 157 -14.21 12.38 -0.67
CA GLN A 157 -13.82 11.19 0.09
C GLN A 157 -14.79 10.02 -0.15
N ARG A 158 -16.11 10.29 -0.28
CA ARG A 158 -17.08 9.24 -0.65
C ARG A 158 -16.77 8.66 -2.03
N LEU A 159 -16.41 9.49 -2.99
CA LEU A 159 -16.00 9.03 -4.33
C LEU A 159 -14.69 8.21 -4.27
N VAL A 160 -13.73 8.63 -3.45
CA VAL A 160 -12.49 7.86 -3.23
C VAL A 160 -12.78 6.50 -2.62
N MET A 161 -13.67 6.43 -1.61
CA MET A 161 -14.06 5.14 -1.01
C MET A 161 -14.76 4.24 -2.02
N SER A 162 -15.72 4.77 -2.81
CA SER A 162 -16.41 4.01 -3.85
C SER A 162 -15.42 3.53 -4.94
N MET A 163 -14.51 4.37 -5.39
CA MET A 163 -13.46 3.96 -6.33
C MET A 163 -12.63 2.78 -5.78
N ILE A 164 -12.24 2.83 -4.51
CA ILE A 164 -11.42 1.79 -3.88
C ILE A 164 -12.21 0.48 -3.73
N TYR A 165 -13.44 0.54 -3.21
CA TYR A 165 -14.19 -0.67 -2.85
C TYR A 165 -15.06 -1.19 -3.98
N ASP A 166 -15.80 -0.33 -4.67
CA ASP A 166 -16.76 -0.73 -5.71
C ASP A 166 -16.11 -0.83 -7.09
N GLY A 167 -15.04 -0.07 -7.33
CA GLY A 167 -14.24 -0.12 -8.55
C GLY A 167 -13.10 -1.14 -8.45
N ILE A 168 -12.00 -0.74 -7.80
CA ILE A 168 -10.72 -1.47 -7.84
C ILE A 168 -10.79 -2.81 -7.10
N LYS A 169 -11.24 -2.83 -5.84
CA LYS A 169 -11.29 -4.08 -5.05
C LYS A 169 -12.33 -5.07 -5.52
N ALA A 170 -13.41 -4.59 -6.13
CA ALA A 170 -14.47 -5.42 -6.69
C ALA A 170 -14.16 -5.93 -8.11
N ASP A 171 -12.99 -5.57 -8.69
CA ASP A 171 -12.62 -5.87 -10.08
C ASP A 171 -13.72 -5.42 -11.08
N ASN A 172 -14.24 -4.23 -10.86
CA ASN A 172 -15.40 -3.69 -11.58
C ASN A 172 -15.05 -2.42 -12.36
N GLU A 173 -13.79 -2.17 -12.63
CA GLU A 173 -13.30 -0.93 -13.23
C GLU A 173 -13.94 -0.62 -14.58
N GLN A 174 -14.20 -1.65 -15.40
CA GLN A 174 -14.82 -1.50 -16.72
C GLN A 174 -16.29 -1.02 -16.67
N TYR A 175 -16.98 -1.19 -15.54
CA TYR A 175 -18.39 -0.77 -15.35
C TYR A 175 -18.53 0.39 -14.36
N PHE A 176 -17.42 0.76 -13.70
CA PHE A 176 -17.40 1.83 -12.72
C PHE A 176 -17.40 3.19 -13.43
N ASP A 177 -18.36 4.06 -13.08
CA ASP A 177 -18.37 5.42 -13.61
C ASP A 177 -17.22 6.23 -13.02
N THR A 178 -16.20 6.47 -13.84
CA THR A 178 -14.99 7.19 -13.43
C THR A 178 -15.09 8.71 -13.57
N GLU A 179 -16.12 9.26 -14.22
CA GLU A 179 -16.19 10.70 -14.47
C GLU A 179 -16.34 11.54 -13.20
N PRO A 180 -17.20 11.17 -12.21
CA PRO A 180 -17.27 11.93 -10.97
C PRO A 180 -15.92 11.99 -10.22
N ILE A 181 -15.20 10.85 -10.16
CA ILE A 181 -13.89 10.82 -9.46
C ILE A 181 -12.83 11.60 -10.25
N LYS A 182 -12.81 11.54 -11.57
CA LYS A 182 -11.92 12.35 -12.40
C LYS A 182 -12.15 13.84 -12.20
N ALA A 183 -13.40 14.27 -12.10
CA ALA A 183 -13.74 15.67 -11.82
C ALA A 183 -13.22 16.09 -10.42
N ALA A 184 -13.44 15.27 -9.40
CA ALA A 184 -12.94 15.49 -8.05
C ALA A 184 -11.39 15.55 -8.03
N LEU A 185 -10.72 14.64 -8.71
CA LEU A 185 -9.26 14.62 -8.81
C LEU A 185 -8.71 15.88 -9.48
N ARG A 186 -9.34 16.39 -10.55
CA ARG A 186 -8.94 17.64 -11.18
C ARG A 186 -9.10 18.84 -10.23
N ALA A 187 -10.19 18.90 -9.49
CA ALA A 187 -10.43 19.94 -8.50
C ALA A 187 -9.38 19.89 -7.35
N MET A 188 -9.04 18.70 -6.88
CA MET A 188 -7.99 18.51 -5.88
C MET A 188 -6.61 18.90 -6.43
N GLN A 189 -6.28 18.51 -7.66
CA GLN A 189 -5.02 18.89 -8.30
C GLN A 189 -4.89 20.42 -8.37
N GLN A 190 -5.93 21.13 -8.79
CA GLN A 190 -5.94 22.59 -8.81
C GLN A 190 -5.63 23.18 -7.43
N ARG A 191 -6.26 22.67 -6.35
CA ARG A 191 -5.99 23.14 -4.98
C ARG A 191 -4.57 22.83 -4.50
N VAL A 192 -3.93 21.77 -5.00
CA VAL A 192 -2.51 21.50 -4.73
C VAL A 192 -1.62 22.46 -5.48
N ASP A 193 -1.90 22.71 -6.76
CA ASP A 193 -1.09 23.56 -7.63
C ASP A 193 -1.14 25.01 -7.19
N ASP A 194 -2.29 25.52 -6.75
CA ASP A 194 -2.48 26.91 -6.26
C ASP A 194 -1.58 27.25 -5.04
N VAL A 195 -1.04 26.25 -4.36
CA VAL A 195 -0.16 26.44 -3.18
C VAL A 195 1.31 26.19 -3.52
N ASN A 196 1.60 25.48 -4.61
CA ASN A 196 2.97 25.18 -5.05
C ASN A 196 3.55 26.27 -6.00
N LEU A 197 2.81 27.36 -6.25
CA LEU A 197 3.23 28.54 -6.98
C LEU A 197 3.81 29.59 -6.04
#